data_ac4da1bc1b3b437290209f055a5c5649
#
_entry.id   ac4da1bc1b3b437290209f055a5c5649
#
_cell.length_a   1.000
_cell.length_b   1.000
_cell.length_c   1.000
_cell.angle_alpha   90.00
_cell.angle_beta   90.00
_cell.angle_gamma   90.00
#
_symmetry.space_group_name_H-M   'P 1'
#
loop_
_entity.id
_entity.type
_entity.pdbx_description
1 polymer ?
#
loop_
_entity_poly.entity_id
_entity_poly.type
_entity_poly.pdbx_seq_one_letter_code
_entity_poly.pdbx_strand_id
1 'polypeptide(L)'
;MSSETRQDDGESRPYPSTSTATATESSADKIILDARNMAKSFGGLRAVDNCSFTVARGSVTGLIGPNGAGKSTAANLITGFIRADAGSILFDGNDIARMPVHLIARHGLTRTFQITRELERMTVVENMLAAPHNQLGESFWLGLLGLPAVRKQENENLKHALKLLQDFDLYQLRDEYAGNLSGGQRRLLELARVVMTQPKLLLLDEPFAGINPVLAARLSDYIEALCKEEGITFLIIEHNLAMVERLCHTVIVMALGRMIAEGSMAELRQNAAVVDAYLGEA
;
A
#
# COMPACT_ATOMS: atom_id res chain seq x y z
N MET A 1 29.54 -44.36 -67.51
CA MET A 1 29.33 -42.89 -67.39
C MET A 1 28.65 -42.62 -66.09
N SER A 2 29.46 -42.28 -65.09
CA SER A 2 29.16 -42.25 -63.70
C SER A 2 28.66 -40.84 -63.30
N SER A 3 27.53 -40.74 -62.64
CA SER A 3 27.00 -39.53 -62.03
C SER A 3 27.30 -39.56 -60.52
N GLU A 4 28.22 -38.74 -60.08
CA GLU A 4 28.56 -38.53 -58.70
C GLU A 4 27.50 -37.63 -58.04
N THR A 5 26.84 -38.15 -57.00
CA THR A 5 25.93 -37.44 -56.15
C THR A 5 26.73 -36.86 -54.97
N ARG A 6 26.81 -35.51 -54.87
CA ARG A 6 27.38 -34.86 -53.69
C ARG A 6 26.33 -34.88 -52.55
N GLN A 7 26.73 -35.49 -51.44
CA GLN A 7 26.07 -35.33 -50.15
C GLN A 7 26.46 -33.98 -49.55
N ASP A 8 25.46 -33.20 -49.15
CA ASP A 8 25.60 -31.95 -48.46
C ASP A 8 25.42 -32.22 -46.96
N ASP A 9 26.52 -32.27 -46.23
CA ASP A 9 26.54 -32.46 -44.78
C ASP A 9 26.27 -31.13 -44.10
N GLY A 10 24.96 -30.89 -43.79
CA GLY A 10 24.50 -29.75 -43.03
C GLY A 10 24.92 -29.83 -41.56
N GLU A 11 26.07 -29.25 -41.21
CA GLU A 11 26.49 -29.02 -39.83
C GLU A 11 25.53 -28.04 -39.15
N SER A 12 24.66 -28.55 -38.26
CA SER A 12 23.83 -27.78 -37.35
C SER A 12 24.70 -27.20 -36.24
N ARG A 13 24.97 -25.90 -36.32
CA ARG A 13 25.58 -25.13 -35.21
C ARG A 13 24.59 -25.07 -34.04
N PRO A 14 25.01 -25.39 -32.80
CA PRO A 14 24.16 -25.23 -31.63
C PRO A 14 23.97 -23.73 -31.32
N TYR A 15 22.74 -23.30 -31.15
CA TYR A 15 22.36 -22.00 -30.60
C TYR A 15 22.98 -21.83 -29.21
N PRO A 16 23.52 -20.64 -28.86
CA PRO A 16 24.00 -20.38 -27.52
C PRO A 16 22.79 -20.37 -26.55
N SER A 17 22.84 -21.29 -25.60
CA SER A 17 21.93 -21.30 -24.46
C SER A 17 22.08 -19.97 -23.70
N THR A 18 21.07 -19.13 -23.78
CA THR A 18 20.91 -17.98 -22.89
C THR A 18 20.80 -18.50 -21.46
N SER A 19 21.90 -18.45 -20.72
CA SER A 19 21.89 -18.60 -19.28
C SER A 19 21.09 -17.43 -18.72
N THR A 20 19.88 -17.70 -18.25
CA THR A 20 19.12 -16.82 -17.37
C THR A 20 19.95 -16.64 -16.10
N ALA A 21 20.73 -15.57 -16.05
CA ALA A 21 21.34 -15.11 -14.82
C ALA A 21 20.18 -14.72 -13.89
N THR A 22 19.86 -15.57 -12.93
CA THR A 22 19.07 -15.22 -11.76
C THR A 22 19.88 -14.14 -11.03
N ALA A 23 19.50 -12.88 -11.28
CA ALA A 23 19.99 -11.77 -10.49
C ALA A 23 19.62 -12.08 -9.04
N THR A 24 20.61 -12.24 -8.20
CA THR A 24 20.44 -12.35 -6.75
C THR A 24 19.92 -11.00 -6.29
N GLU A 25 18.58 -10.90 -6.10
CA GLU A 25 17.96 -9.71 -5.51
C GLU A 25 18.67 -9.41 -4.19
N SER A 26 19.23 -8.22 -4.08
CA SER A 26 19.86 -7.72 -2.87
C SER A 26 18.80 -7.70 -1.75
N SER A 27 19.18 -7.99 -0.52
CA SER A 27 18.28 -7.90 0.63
C SER A 27 17.65 -6.50 0.78
N ALA A 28 18.31 -5.47 0.23
CA ALA A 28 17.79 -4.09 0.16
C ALA A 28 16.59 -3.96 -0.80
N ASP A 29 16.55 -4.74 -1.90
CA ASP A 29 15.44 -4.71 -2.87
C ASP A 29 14.15 -5.32 -2.30
N LYS A 30 14.26 -6.10 -1.21
CA LYS A 30 13.13 -6.73 -0.53
C LYS A 30 12.42 -5.80 0.46
N ILE A 31 13.06 -4.73 0.91
CA ILE A 31 12.51 -3.77 1.88
C ILE A 31 12.02 -2.53 1.13
N ILE A 32 10.75 -2.18 1.32
CA ILE A 32 10.17 -0.97 0.73
C ILE A 32 10.19 0.21 1.70
N LEU A 33 10.03 -0.05 3.00
CA LEU A 33 10.09 0.97 4.05
C LEU A 33 11.09 0.54 5.12
N ASP A 34 12.02 1.44 5.45
CA ASP A 34 13.01 1.26 6.49
C ASP A 34 13.02 2.49 7.40
N ALA A 35 12.39 2.36 8.55
CA ALA A 35 12.30 3.38 9.57
C ALA A 35 13.33 3.09 10.67
N ARG A 36 14.24 4.03 10.94
CA ARG A 36 15.33 3.84 11.91
C ARG A 36 15.35 4.92 12.95
N ASN A 37 15.35 4.50 14.22
CA ASN A 37 15.50 5.37 15.38
C ASN A 37 14.55 6.59 15.37
N MET A 38 13.34 6.41 14.85
CA MET A 38 12.35 7.48 14.82
C MET A 38 12.06 7.96 16.24
N ALA A 39 12.08 9.28 16.42
CA ALA A 39 11.70 9.90 17.67
C ALA A 39 10.79 11.10 17.43
N LYS A 40 9.78 11.25 18.32
CA LYS A 40 8.87 12.38 18.30
C LYS A 40 8.37 12.71 19.70
N SER A 41 8.51 13.97 20.10
CA SER A 41 7.99 14.48 21.36
C SER A 41 6.96 15.59 21.11
N PHE A 42 5.95 15.65 21.96
CA PHE A 42 4.98 16.73 22.03
C PHE A 42 5.00 17.31 23.44
N GLY A 43 5.61 18.48 23.59
CA GLY A 43 5.91 19.00 24.92
C GLY A 43 6.76 18.05 25.74
N GLY A 44 6.27 17.62 26.89
CA GLY A 44 6.96 16.64 27.76
C GLY A 44 6.69 15.18 27.43
N LEU A 45 5.76 14.87 26.51
CA LEU A 45 5.39 13.50 26.15
C LEU A 45 6.21 13.01 24.97
N ARG A 46 6.96 11.93 25.15
CA ARG A 46 7.68 11.23 24.09
C ARG A 46 6.77 10.18 23.43
N ALA A 47 6.08 10.60 22.36
CA ALA A 47 5.07 9.78 21.69
C ALA A 47 5.67 8.67 20.81
N VAL A 48 6.86 8.89 20.24
CA VAL A 48 7.69 7.86 19.59
C VAL A 48 9.11 8.01 20.12
N ASP A 49 9.70 6.91 20.57
CA ASP A 49 10.99 6.89 21.25
C ASP A 49 11.90 5.79 20.67
N ASN A 50 12.83 6.20 19.82
CA ASN A 50 13.80 5.31 19.20
C ASN A 50 13.16 4.09 18.50
N CYS A 51 12.05 4.32 17.81
CA CYS A 51 11.28 3.27 17.13
C CYS A 51 11.92 2.94 15.79
N SER A 52 12.22 1.66 15.56
CA SER A 52 12.81 1.17 14.32
C SER A 52 12.06 -0.06 13.84
N PHE A 53 11.71 -0.13 12.56
CA PHE A 53 11.12 -1.31 11.91
C PHE A 53 11.22 -1.22 10.39
N THR A 54 11.00 -2.34 9.73
CA THR A 54 11.02 -2.44 8.27
C THR A 54 9.71 -3.01 7.75
N VAL A 55 9.37 -2.70 6.48
CA VAL A 55 8.25 -3.32 5.77
C VAL A 55 8.80 -3.96 4.51
N ALA A 56 8.52 -5.25 4.33
CA ALA A 56 8.93 -5.98 3.14
C ALA A 56 8.03 -5.63 1.95
N ARG A 57 8.62 -5.52 0.77
CA ARG A 57 7.90 -5.26 -0.49
C ARG A 57 6.94 -6.42 -0.82
N GLY A 58 5.75 -6.10 -1.31
CA GLY A 58 4.74 -7.09 -1.70
C GLY A 58 4.25 -7.95 -0.51
N SER A 59 4.21 -7.36 0.69
CA SER A 59 3.70 -8.02 1.90
C SER A 59 2.59 -7.22 2.55
N VAL A 60 1.84 -7.88 3.42
CA VAL A 60 0.90 -7.24 4.33
C VAL A 60 1.51 -7.28 5.73
N THR A 61 1.88 -6.13 6.27
CA THR A 61 2.47 -5.97 7.60
C THR A 61 1.47 -5.29 8.53
N GLY A 62 1.24 -5.87 9.72
CA GLY A 62 0.41 -5.28 10.77
C GLY A 62 1.24 -4.40 11.71
N LEU A 63 0.70 -3.27 12.13
CA LEU A 63 1.24 -2.44 13.21
C LEU A 63 0.21 -2.38 14.32
N ILE A 64 0.48 -3.11 15.41
CA ILE A 64 -0.45 -3.26 16.53
C ILE A 64 0.15 -2.69 17.82
N GLY A 65 -0.66 -2.61 18.86
CA GLY A 65 -0.26 -2.17 20.18
C GLY A 65 -1.44 -1.50 20.91
N PRO A 66 -1.31 -1.31 22.21
CA PRO A 66 -2.35 -0.67 23.01
C PRO A 66 -2.62 0.80 22.59
N ASN A 67 -3.67 1.38 23.17
CA ASN A 67 -3.97 2.81 22.97
C ASN A 67 -2.82 3.64 23.56
N GLY A 68 -2.46 4.73 22.87
CA GLY A 68 -1.31 5.53 23.30
C GLY A 68 0.08 4.91 23.00
N ALA A 69 0.17 3.73 22.37
CA ALA A 69 1.45 3.10 22.02
C ALA A 69 2.31 3.89 21.02
N GLY A 70 1.74 4.92 20.36
CA GLY A 70 2.47 5.75 19.39
C GLY A 70 2.23 5.36 17.93
N LYS A 71 1.34 4.40 17.62
CA LYS A 71 1.06 3.90 16.25
C LYS A 71 0.67 5.01 15.28
N SER A 72 -0.34 5.82 15.63
CA SER A 72 -0.80 6.93 14.77
C SER A 72 0.27 8.01 14.62
N THR A 73 1.11 8.22 15.64
CA THR A 73 2.26 9.13 15.54
C THR A 73 3.31 8.57 14.59
N ALA A 74 3.64 7.27 14.67
CA ALA A 74 4.57 6.61 13.74
C ALA A 74 4.03 6.68 12.30
N ALA A 75 2.73 6.43 12.08
CA ALA A 75 2.09 6.60 10.77
C ALA A 75 2.20 8.04 10.24
N ASN A 76 1.98 9.03 11.09
CA ASN A 76 2.11 10.44 10.72
C ASN A 76 3.56 10.83 10.37
N LEU A 77 4.56 10.24 11.04
CA LEU A 77 5.98 10.42 10.72
C LEU A 77 6.31 9.83 9.35
N ILE A 78 5.92 8.58 9.10
CA ILE A 78 6.17 7.86 7.85
C ILE A 78 5.51 8.57 6.65
N THR A 79 4.31 9.09 6.84
CA THR A 79 3.55 9.75 5.78
C THR A 79 3.83 11.25 5.65
N GLY A 80 4.73 11.80 6.48
CA GLY A 80 5.17 13.19 6.41
C GLY A 80 4.18 14.22 6.95
N PHE A 81 3.07 13.79 7.60
CA PHE A 81 2.12 14.71 8.25
C PHE A 81 2.73 15.43 9.44
N ILE A 82 3.67 14.79 10.12
CA ILE A 82 4.51 15.41 11.15
C ILE A 82 5.97 15.08 10.87
N ARG A 83 6.87 15.96 11.30
CA ARG A 83 8.33 15.74 11.17
C ARG A 83 8.85 15.02 12.39
N ALA A 84 9.74 14.03 12.15
CA ALA A 84 10.50 13.41 13.21
C ALA A 84 11.47 14.42 13.85
N ASP A 85 11.69 14.29 15.15
CA ASP A 85 12.70 15.06 15.87
C ASP A 85 14.09 14.44 15.67
N ALA A 86 14.13 13.10 15.48
CA ALA A 86 15.35 12.34 15.16
C ALA A 86 15.00 11.06 14.39
N GLY A 87 16.03 10.42 13.82
CA GLY A 87 15.93 9.19 13.03
C GLY A 87 15.89 9.45 11.53
N SER A 88 15.73 8.37 10.75
CA SER A 88 15.62 8.39 9.29
C SER A 88 14.46 7.50 8.84
N ILE A 89 13.87 7.84 7.70
CA ILE A 89 12.79 7.08 7.08
C ILE A 89 13.13 6.93 5.59
N LEU A 90 13.52 5.74 5.19
CA LEU A 90 13.78 5.42 3.79
C LEU A 90 12.56 4.72 3.20
N PHE A 91 12.06 5.25 2.10
CA PHE A 91 10.98 4.65 1.32
C PHE A 91 11.46 4.41 -0.11
N ASP A 92 11.43 3.16 -0.56
CA ASP A 92 11.93 2.73 -1.87
C ASP A 92 13.34 3.29 -2.15
N GLY A 93 14.23 3.21 -1.12
CA GLY A 93 15.60 3.70 -1.16
C GLY A 93 15.78 5.22 -1.01
N ASN A 94 14.71 6.00 -0.97
CA ASN A 94 14.76 7.45 -0.85
C ASN A 94 14.48 7.93 0.58
N ASP A 95 15.27 8.89 1.09
CA ASP A 95 14.98 9.50 2.39
C ASP A 95 13.78 10.45 2.28
N ILE A 96 12.70 10.09 2.98
CA ILE A 96 11.44 10.85 2.99
C ILE A 96 11.21 11.63 4.29
N ALA A 97 12.11 11.57 5.28
CA ALA A 97 11.91 12.13 6.61
C ALA A 97 11.60 13.64 6.62
N ARG A 98 12.04 14.36 5.60
CA ARG A 98 11.79 15.82 5.46
C ARG A 98 10.98 16.17 4.21
N MET A 99 10.52 15.17 3.48
CA MET A 99 9.79 15.37 2.23
C MET A 99 8.34 15.82 2.53
N PRO A 100 7.79 16.77 1.76
CA PRO A 100 6.38 17.15 1.87
C PRO A 100 5.44 15.99 1.52
N VAL A 101 4.28 15.91 2.19
CA VAL A 101 3.27 14.82 2.03
C VAL A 101 2.94 14.54 0.57
N HIS A 102 2.70 15.57 -0.23
CA HIS A 102 2.33 15.42 -1.64
C HIS A 102 3.44 14.81 -2.50
N LEU A 103 4.72 15.02 -2.15
CA LEU A 103 5.83 14.38 -2.82
C LEU A 103 5.98 12.93 -2.37
N ILE A 104 5.79 12.63 -1.08
CA ILE A 104 5.77 11.27 -0.56
C ILE A 104 4.69 10.45 -1.28
N ALA A 105 3.49 11.00 -1.45
CA ALA A 105 2.41 10.36 -2.19
C ALA A 105 2.79 10.10 -3.67
N ARG A 106 3.43 11.05 -4.33
CA ARG A 106 3.93 10.88 -5.70
C ARG A 106 5.04 9.82 -5.83
N HIS A 107 5.81 9.57 -4.78
CA HIS A 107 6.76 8.46 -4.73
C HIS A 107 6.07 7.10 -4.57
N GLY A 108 4.77 7.09 -4.25
CA GLY A 108 3.95 5.88 -4.16
C GLY A 108 3.67 5.41 -2.73
N LEU A 109 3.92 6.23 -1.69
CA LEU A 109 3.48 5.95 -0.34
C LEU A 109 2.20 6.74 -0.06
N THR A 110 1.07 6.05 0.03
CA THR A 110 -0.24 6.66 0.22
C THR A 110 -0.86 6.14 1.52
N ARG A 111 -1.67 6.96 2.17
CA ARG A 111 -2.43 6.58 3.37
C ARG A 111 -3.91 6.84 3.17
N THR A 112 -4.76 5.91 3.63
CA THR A 112 -6.18 6.18 3.80
C THR A 112 -6.40 6.95 5.10
N PHE A 113 -7.34 7.88 5.09
CA PHE A 113 -7.73 8.63 6.28
C PHE A 113 -8.98 8.00 6.89
N GLN A 114 -9.12 8.08 8.21
CA GLN A 114 -10.34 7.66 8.93
C GLN A 114 -11.61 8.39 8.46
N ILE A 115 -11.44 9.53 7.79
CA ILE A 115 -12.54 10.35 7.25
C ILE A 115 -12.16 10.74 5.82
N THR A 116 -12.39 9.85 4.88
CA THR A 116 -12.42 10.27 3.48
C THR A 116 -13.78 10.87 3.21
N ARG A 117 -13.75 12.13 2.88
CA ARG A 117 -14.91 12.75 2.26
C ARG A 117 -14.89 12.31 0.80
N GLU A 118 -15.68 11.28 0.50
CA GLU A 118 -16.06 11.03 -0.88
C GLU A 118 -16.59 12.34 -1.46
N LEU A 119 -16.34 12.53 -2.74
CA LEU A 119 -16.95 13.63 -3.45
C LEU A 119 -18.43 13.24 -3.67
N GLU A 120 -19.27 13.43 -2.64
CA GLU A 120 -20.66 12.95 -2.55
C GLU A 120 -21.52 13.34 -3.76
N ARG A 121 -21.18 14.48 -4.39
CA ARG A 121 -21.89 15.03 -5.55
C ARG A 121 -21.33 14.55 -6.89
N MET A 122 -20.32 13.69 -6.87
CA MET A 122 -19.77 13.03 -8.04
C MET A 122 -20.25 11.57 -8.08
N THR A 123 -20.38 11.02 -9.27
CA THR A 123 -20.67 9.60 -9.44
C THR A 123 -19.51 8.74 -8.95
N VAL A 124 -19.75 7.46 -8.75
CA VAL A 124 -18.72 6.49 -8.35
C VAL A 124 -17.56 6.49 -9.35
N VAL A 125 -17.85 6.45 -10.65
CA VAL A 125 -16.79 6.47 -11.67
C VAL A 125 -16.04 7.81 -11.71
N GLU A 126 -16.72 8.93 -11.54
CA GLU A 126 -16.06 10.25 -11.45
C GLU A 126 -15.14 10.35 -10.22
N ASN A 127 -15.57 9.78 -9.09
CA ASN A 127 -14.73 9.66 -7.90
C ASN A 127 -13.43 8.88 -8.18
N MET A 128 -13.51 7.80 -8.96
CA MET A 128 -12.34 7.02 -9.37
C MET A 128 -11.42 7.85 -10.29
N LEU A 129 -11.99 8.52 -11.29
CA LEU A 129 -11.24 9.31 -12.27
C LEU A 129 -10.57 10.57 -11.69
N ALA A 130 -11.08 11.08 -10.57
CA ALA A 130 -10.47 12.20 -9.85
C ALA A 130 -9.24 11.81 -9.03
N ALA A 131 -8.95 10.51 -8.85
CA ALA A 131 -7.89 10.03 -7.96
C ALA A 131 -6.47 9.99 -8.57
N PRO A 132 -6.26 9.61 -9.85
CA PRO A 132 -4.92 9.47 -10.42
C PRO A 132 -4.10 10.76 -10.37
N HIS A 133 -2.81 10.64 -10.07
CA HIS A 133 -1.88 11.77 -10.11
C HIS A 133 -1.38 12.02 -11.53
N ASN A 134 -0.88 13.24 -11.78
CA ASN A 134 -0.22 13.63 -13.03
C ASN A 134 -1.11 13.46 -14.29
N GLN A 135 -2.39 13.80 -14.19
CA GLN A 135 -3.27 13.82 -15.35
C GLN A 135 -2.86 14.95 -16.30
N LEU A 136 -2.58 14.61 -17.55
CA LEU A 136 -2.18 15.60 -18.58
C LEU A 136 -3.26 16.67 -18.79
N GLY A 137 -4.54 16.30 -18.60
CA GLY A 137 -5.67 17.20 -18.69
C GLY A 137 -5.77 18.27 -17.60
N GLU A 138 -5.04 18.13 -16.46
CA GLU A 138 -4.94 19.15 -15.41
C GLU A 138 -4.15 20.39 -15.86
N SER A 139 -3.32 20.24 -16.88
CA SER A 139 -2.66 21.40 -17.49
C SER A 139 -3.64 22.14 -18.39
N PHE A 140 -3.95 23.41 -18.04
CA PHE A 140 -4.90 24.26 -18.76
C PHE A 140 -4.69 24.24 -20.29
N TRP A 141 -3.43 24.36 -20.74
CA TRP A 141 -3.08 24.38 -22.15
C TRP A 141 -3.22 23.01 -22.83
N LEU A 142 -2.86 21.92 -22.13
CA LEU A 142 -2.97 20.58 -22.68
C LEU A 142 -4.42 20.11 -22.75
N GLY A 143 -5.23 20.44 -21.74
CA GLY A 143 -6.66 20.15 -21.72
C GLY A 143 -7.42 20.92 -22.82
N LEU A 144 -7.10 22.21 -23.01
CA LEU A 144 -7.74 23.06 -24.04
C LEU A 144 -7.43 22.57 -25.47
N LEU A 145 -6.22 22.08 -25.72
CA LEU A 145 -5.80 21.60 -27.05
C LEU A 145 -6.36 20.23 -27.42
N GLY A 146 -6.97 19.49 -26.47
CA GLY A 146 -7.60 18.17 -26.70
C GLY A 146 -6.66 17.15 -27.36
N LEU A 147 -5.36 17.19 -26.98
CA LEU A 147 -4.34 16.38 -27.64
C LEU A 147 -4.64 14.88 -27.58
N PRO A 148 -4.30 14.11 -28.62
CA PRO A 148 -4.49 12.66 -28.62
C PRO A 148 -3.90 11.94 -27.40
N ALA A 149 -2.80 12.45 -26.83
CA ALA A 149 -2.18 11.92 -25.62
C ALA A 149 -3.08 12.07 -24.38
N VAL A 150 -3.79 13.21 -24.23
CA VAL A 150 -4.74 13.43 -23.12
C VAL A 150 -5.89 12.42 -23.23
N ARG A 151 -6.51 12.30 -24.40
CA ARG A 151 -7.60 11.35 -24.63
C ARG A 151 -7.17 9.90 -24.39
N LYS A 152 -5.94 9.56 -24.78
CA LYS A 152 -5.40 8.22 -24.55
C LYS A 152 -5.29 7.94 -23.04
N GLN A 153 -4.72 8.86 -22.27
CA GLN A 153 -4.59 8.73 -20.82
C GLN A 153 -5.96 8.66 -20.13
N GLU A 154 -6.92 9.50 -20.52
CA GLU A 154 -8.28 9.47 -19.99
C GLU A 154 -8.96 8.12 -20.25
N ASN A 155 -8.82 7.54 -21.45
CA ASN A 155 -9.35 6.23 -21.78
C ASN A 155 -8.67 5.10 -20.99
N GLU A 156 -7.36 5.18 -20.76
CA GLU A 156 -6.62 4.22 -19.94
C GLU A 156 -7.06 4.30 -18.48
N ASN A 157 -7.19 5.50 -17.92
CA ASN A 157 -7.73 5.73 -16.58
C ASN A 157 -9.16 5.20 -16.45
N LEU A 158 -10.01 5.44 -17.43
CA LEU A 158 -11.38 4.95 -17.42
C LEU A 158 -11.44 3.40 -17.44
N LYS A 159 -10.63 2.76 -18.28
CA LYS A 159 -10.56 1.28 -18.31
C LYS A 159 -10.09 0.72 -16.98
N HIS A 160 -9.07 1.33 -16.36
CA HIS A 160 -8.57 0.93 -15.06
C HIS A 160 -9.61 1.14 -13.97
N ALA A 161 -10.29 2.30 -13.96
CA ALA A 161 -11.37 2.58 -13.02
C ALA A 161 -12.51 1.54 -13.12
N LEU A 162 -12.96 1.22 -14.32
CA LEU A 162 -14.04 0.25 -14.54
C LEU A 162 -13.61 -1.16 -14.11
N LYS A 163 -12.36 -1.56 -14.36
CA LYS A 163 -11.81 -2.83 -13.88
C LYS A 163 -11.84 -2.88 -12.35
N LEU A 164 -11.28 -1.88 -11.67
CA LEU A 164 -11.28 -1.82 -10.21
C LEU A 164 -12.70 -1.82 -9.65
N LEU A 165 -13.64 -1.10 -10.26
CA LEU A 165 -15.05 -1.15 -9.84
C LEU A 165 -15.67 -2.54 -9.98
N GLN A 166 -15.25 -3.35 -10.98
CA GLN A 166 -15.65 -4.76 -11.08
C GLN A 166 -15.02 -5.58 -9.96
N ASP A 167 -13.71 -5.43 -9.74
CA ASP A 167 -12.96 -6.17 -8.72
C ASP A 167 -13.49 -5.89 -7.29
N PHE A 168 -14.02 -4.67 -7.06
CA PHE A 168 -14.61 -4.25 -5.78
C PHE A 168 -16.15 -4.41 -5.68
N ASP A 169 -16.79 -5.08 -6.65
CA ASP A 169 -18.26 -5.24 -6.72
C ASP A 169 -19.05 -3.92 -6.74
N LEU A 170 -18.46 -2.84 -7.25
CA LEU A 170 -19.09 -1.52 -7.36
C LEU A 170 -19.50 -1.16 -8.80
N TYR A 171 -19.21 -2.00 -9.78
CA TYR A 171 -19.43 -1.69 -11.20
C TYR A 171 -20.88 -1.30 -11.54
N GLN A 172 -21.86 -1.98 -10.92
CA GLN A 172 -23.28 -1.69 -11.15
C GLN A 172 -23.72 -0.33 -10.59
N LEU A 173 -22.92 0.24 -9.70
CA LEU A 173 -23.16 1.53 -9.05
C LEU A 173 -22.32 2.66 -9.66
N ARG A 174 -21.60 2.41 -10.76
CA ARG A 174 -20.65 3.37 -11.34
C ARG A 174 -21.23 4.73 -11.68
N ASP A 175 -22.51 4.75 -12.08
CA ASP A 175 -23.25 5.95 -12.49
C ASP A 175 -24.04 6.58 -11.33
N GLU A 176 -24.06 5.93 -10.14
CA GLU A 176 -24.70 6.46 -8.92
C GLU A 176 -23.83 7.52 -8.27
N TYR A 177 -24.48 8.48 -7.59
CA TYR A 177 -23.75 9.44 -6.76
C TYR A 177 -23.13 8.74 -5.55
N ALA A 178 -21.87 9.06 -5.22
CA ALA A 178 -21.18 8.46 -4.08
C ALA A 178 -21.90 8.72 -2.74
N GLY A 179 -22.60 9.83 -2.62
CA GLY A 179 -23.46 10.14 -1.45
C GLY A 179 -24.61 9.16 -1.23
N ASN A 180 -25.07 8.43 -2.28
CA ASN A 180 -26.13 7.44 -2.19
C ASN A 180 -25.65 6.05 -1.73
N LEU A 181 -24.35 5.83 -1.69
CA LEU A 181 -23.77 4.56 -1.31
C LEU A 181 -23.98 4.25 0.19
N SER A 182 -24.17 2.97 0.50
CA SER A 182 -24.11 2.50 1.88
C SER A 182 -22.71 2.75 2.49
N GLY A 183 -22.60 2.77 3.83
CA GLY A 183 -21.31 2.96 4.49
C GLY A 183 -20.25 1.95 4.06
N GLY A 184 -20.66 0.68 3.85
CA GLY A 184 -19.76 -0.35 3.34
C GLY A 184 -19.29 -0.13 1.91
N GLN A 185 -20.19 0.26 1.01
CA GLN A 185 -19.85 0.59 -0.37
C GLN A 185 -18.94 1.82 -0.45
N ARG A 186 -19.16 2.82 0.40
CA ARG A 186 -18.27 3.99 0.51
C ARG A 186 -16.86 3.57 0.93
N ARG A 187 -16.73 2.64 1.89
CA ARG A 187 -15.43 2.12 2.32
C ARG A 187 -14.68 1.39 1.19
N LEU A 188 -15.41 0.60 0.40
CA LEU A 188 -14.83 -0.06 -0.79
C LEU A 188 -14.44 0.97 -1.86
N LEU A 189 -15.26 1.97 -2.12
CA LEU A 189 -14.94 3.06 -3.06
C LEU A 189 -13.70 3.83 -2.61
N GLU A 190 -13.57 4.10 -1.31
CA GLU A 190 -12.39 4.73 -0.72
C GLU A 190 -11.11 3.97 -1.05
N LEU A 191 -11.09 2.65 -0.78
CA LEU A 191 -9.92 1.83 -1.09
C LEU A 191 -9.65 1.79 -2.60
N ALA A 192 -10.68 1.57 -3.42
CA ALA A 192 -10.56 1.55 -4.88
C ALA A 192 -9.98 2.87 -5.43
N ARG A 193 -10.41 4.03 -4.91
CA ARG A 193 -9.85 5.34 -5.27
C ARG A 193 -8.37 5.47 -4.95
N VAL A 194 -7.94 4.97 -3.79
CA VAL A 194 -6.51 5.02 -3.43
C VAL A 194 -5.71 4.08 -4.33
N VAL A 195 -6.24 2.91 -4.68
CA VAL A 195 -5.59 1.98 -5.62
C VAL A 195 -5.43 2.61 -7.01
N MET A 196 -6.37 3.48 -7.45
CA MET A 196 -6.23 4.25 -8.71
C MET A 196 -4.97 5.11 -8.76
N THR A 197 -4.38 5.48 -7.62
CA THR A 197 -3.11 6.23 -7.58
C THR A 197 -1.89 5.35 -7.82
N GLN A 198 -2.07 4.03 -7.99
CA GLN A 198 -1.03 3.02 -8.17
C GLN A 198 0.06 3.09 -7.08
N PRO A 199 -0.31 2.97 -5.80
CA PRO A 199 0.64 3.09 -4.71
C PRO A 199 1.58 1.89 -4.67
N LYS A 200 2.84 2.11 -4.30
CA LYS A 200 3.80 1.04 -3.99
C LYS A 200 3.61 0.50 -2.58
N LEU A 201 3.26 1.40 -1.64
CA LEU A 201 2.89 1.08 -0.26
C LEU A 201 1.64 1.85 0.13
N LEU A 202 0.66 1.13 0.64
CA LEU A 202 -0.58 1.69 1.16
C LEU A 202 -0.66 1.48 2.67
N LEU A 203 -0.68 2.60 3.41
CA LEU A 203 -0.91 2.59 4.84
C LEU A 203 -2.42 2.69 5.11
N LEU A 204 -2.97 1.66 5.72
CA LEU A 204 -4.37 1.59 6.14
C LEU A 204 -4.47 1.83 7.64
N ASP A 205 -5.26 2.81 8.04
CA ASP A 205 -5.46 3.16 9.45
C ASP A 205 -6.85 2.72 9.89
N GLU A 206 -6.91 1.65 10.70
CA GLU A 206 -8.12 0.99 11.20
C GLU A 206 -9.15 0.69 10.10
N PRO A 207 -8.76 -0.01 9.00
CA PRO A 207 -9.65 -0.24 7.86
C PRO A 207 -10.90 -1.04 8.22
N PHE A 208 -10.87 -1.83 9.29
CA PHE A 208 -11.96 -2.70 9.71
C PHE A 208 -12.84 -2.08 10.80
N ALA A 209 -12.55 -0.85 11.26
CA ALA A 209 -13.33 -0.18 12.29
C ALA A 209 -14.76 0.13 11.82
N GLY A 210 -15.75 -0.25 12.61
CA GLY A 210 -17.16 0.08 12.38
C GLY A 210 -17.84 -0.63 11.21
N ILE A 211 -17.20 -1.64 10.60
CA ILE A 211 -17.79 -2.45 9.53
C ILE A 211 -18.24 -3.82 10.05
N ASN A 212 -19.26 -4.39 9.40
CA ASN A 212 -19.75 -5.72 9.76
C ASN A 212 -18.75 -6.82 9.33
N PRO A 213 -18.83 -8.03 9.95
CA PRO A 213 -17.88 -9.12 9.67
C PRO A 213 -17.82 -9.58 8.20
N VAL A 214 -18.96 -9.52 7.49
CA VAL A 214 -19.02 -9.91 6.08
C VAL A 214 -18.21 -8.95 5.22
N LEU A 215 -18.38 -7.64 5.44
CA LEU A 215 -17.62 -6.63 4.73
C LEU A 215 -16.13 -6.66 5.11
N ALA A 216 -15.81 -6.91 6.40
CA ALA A 216 -14.43 -7.07 6.86
C ALA A 216 -13.73 -8.24 6.14
N ALA A 217 -14.42 -9.36 5.98
CA ALA A 217 -13.91 -10.51 5.22
C ALA A 217 -13.64 -10.15 3.76
N ARG A 218 -14.60 -9.52 3.08
CA ARG A 218 -14.44 -9.07 1.67
C ARG A 218 -13.30 -8.07 1.51
N LEU A 219 -13.21 -7.08 2.42
CA LEU A 219 -12.12 -6.09 2.40
C LEU A 219 -10.75 -6.76 2.55
N SER A 220 -10.64 -7.80 3.42
CA SER A 220 -9.42 -8.60 3.55
C SER A 220 -9.07 -9.32 2.25
N ASP A 221 -10.07 -9.94 1.59
CA ASP A 221 -9.86 -10.65 0.33
C ASP A 221 -9.35 -9.69 -0.77
N TYR A 222 -9.89 -8.46 -0.84
CA TYR A 222 -9.39 -7.44 -1.77
C TYR A 222 -7.96 -7.01 -1.46
N ILE A 223 -7.61 -6.79 -0.19
CA ILE A 223 -6.23 -6.43 0.21
C ILE A 223 -5.25 -7.55 -0.18
N GLU A 224 -5.62 -8.81 0.07
CA GLU A 224 -4.80 -9.96 -0.35
C GLU A 224 -4.63 -10.05 -1.87
N ALA A 225 -5.72 -9.88 -2.63
CA ALA A 225 -5.68 -9.89 -4.09
C ALA A 225 -4.77 -8.77 -4.63
N LEU A 226 -4.93 -7.54 -4.17
CA LEU A 226 -4.10 -6.40 -4.56
C LEU A 226 -2.62 -6.62 -4.21
N CYS A 227 -2.34 -7.23 -3.05
CA CYS A 227 -0.97 -7.54 -2.65
C CYS A 227 -0.34 -8.59 -3.59
N LYS A 228 -1.09 -9.68 -3.91
CA LYS A 228 -0.59 -10.80 -4.70
C LYS A 228 -0.53 -10.51 -6.20
N GLU A 229 -1.54 -9.84 -6.74
CA GLU A 229 -1.72 -9.66 -8.19
C GLU A 229 -1.09 -8.35 -8.70
N GLU A 230 -1.20 -7.28 -7.91
CA GLU A 230 -0.69 -5.96 -8.30
C GLU A 230 0.62 -5.58 -7.58
N GLY A 231 1.08 -6.41 -6.63
CA GLY A 231 2.33 -6.20 -5.92
C GLY A 231 2.31 -5.02 -4.94
N ILE A 232 1.11 -4.53 -4.57
CA ILE A 232 0.97 -3.43 -3.62
C ILE A 232 1.38 -3.92 -2.23
N THR A 233 2.23 -3.16 -1.56
CA THR A 233 2.60 -3.43 -0.16
C THR A 233 1.61 -2.76 0.78
N PHE A 234 1.27 -3.41 1.88
CA PHE A 234 0.36 -2.87 2.88
C PHE A 234 1.02 -2.76 4.25
N LEU A 235 0.82 -1.61 4.91
CA LEU A 235 1.06 -1.43 6.34
C LEU A 235 -0.27 -1.10 6.99
N ILE A 236 -0.77 -1.99 7.85
CA ILE A 236 -2.12 -1.91 8.44
C ILE A 236 -2.01 -1.64 9.92
N ILE A 237 -2.53 -0.50 10.37
CA ILE A 237 -2.70 -0.22 11.80
C ILE A 237 -4.04 -0.77 12.22
N GLU A 238 -4.05 -1.70 13.17
CA GLU A 238 -5.27 -2.35 13.63
C GLU A 238 -5.21 -2.71 15.11
N HIS A 239 -6.37 -2.78 15.71
CA HIS A 239 -6.58 -3.28 17.07
C HIS A 239 -7.37 -4.60 17.10
N ASN A 240 -8.00 -4.98 15.97
CA ASN A 240 -8.69 -6.26 15.82
C ASN A 240 -7.70 -7.37 15.49
N LEU A 241 -7.22 -8.07 16.53
CA LEU A 241 -6.20 -9.10 16.40
C LEU A 241 -6.61 -10.27 15.49
N ALA A 242 -7.92 -10.59 15.39
CA ALA A 242 -8.40 -11.65 14.51
C ALA A 242 -8.20 -11.27 13.01
N MET A 243 -8.41 -10.00 12.66
CA MET A 243 -8.18 -9.51 11.31
C MET A 243 -6.68 -9.43 10.98
N VAL A 244 -5.86 -9.01 11.97
CA VAL A 244 -4.41 -9.00 11.84
C VAL A 244 -3.87 -10.41 11.61
N GLU A 245 -4.30 -11.40 12.38
CA GLU A 245 -3.90 -12.81 12.25
C GLU A 245 -4.29 -13.40 10.88
N ARG A 246 -5.47 -13.03 10.38
CA ARG A 246 -5.94 -13.49 9.07
C ARG A 246 -5.12 -12.91 7.92
N LEU A 247 -4.75 -11.64 7.99
CA LEU A 247 -4.29 -10.87 6.82
C LEU A 247 -2.78 -10.62 6.82
N CYS A 248 -2.17 -10.43 8.02
CA CYS A 248 -0.79 -9.98 8.11
C CYS A 248 0.17 -11.17 8.21
N HIS A 249 1.20 -11.19 7.36
CA HIS A 249 2.27 -12.17 7.42
C HIS A 249 3.28 -11.83 8.54
N THR A 250 3.55 -10.55 8.72
CA THR A 250 4.43 -10.01 9.76
C THR A 250 3.66 -8.97 10.55
N VAL A 251 3.86 -8.96 11.85
CA VAL A 251 3.22 -8.02 12.77
C VAL A 251 4.29 -7.35 13.62
N ILE A 252 4.24 -6.04 13.67
CA ILE A 252 5.06 -5.15 14.49
C ILE A 252 4.23 -4.73 15.68
N VAL A 253 4.76 -4.90 16.88
CA VAL A 253 4.10 -4.51 18.13
C VAL A 253 4.77 -3.27 18.70
N MET A 254 3.99 -2.22 18.93
CA MET A 254 4.42 -1.00 19.60
C MET A 254 3.84 -0.89 21.00
N ALA A 255 4.65 -0.44 21.95
CA ALA A 255 4.22 -0.02 23.27
C ALA A 255 5.09 1.15 23.75
N LEU A 256 4.48 2.13 24.43
CA LEU A 256 5.17 3.30 25.01
C LEU A 256 6.10 4.02 24.02
N GLY A 257 5.67 4.14 22.75
CA GLY A 257 6.41 4.81 21.69
C GLY A 257 7.54 3.98 21.07
N ARG A 258 7.73 2.73 21.46
CA ARG A 258 8.82 1.85 21.00
C ARG A 258 8.27 0.61 20.31
N MET A 259 9.04 0.05 19.38
CA MET A 259 8.81 -1.32 18.91
C MET A 259 9.32 -2.27 19.99
N ILE A 260 8.47 -3.20 20.43
CA ILE A 260 8.80 -4.19 21.47
C ILE A 260 8.96 -5.60 20.92
N ALA A 261 8.32 -5.92 19.80
CA ALA A 261 8.42 -7.21 19.14
C ALA A 261 8.03 -7.11 17.67
N GLU A 262 8.53 -8.06 16.86
CA GLU A 262 8.16 -8.27 15.46
C GLU A 262 8.16 -9.79 15.19
N GLY A 263 7.19 -10.27 14.42
CA GLY A 263 7.07 -11.68 14.05
C GLY A 263 5.68 -12.06 13.58
N SER A 264 5.40 -13.34 13.48
CA SER A 264 4.05 -13.85 13.23
C SER A 264 3.15 -13.70 14.46
N MET A 265 1.83 -13.66 14.28
CA MET A 265 0.88 -13.60 15.41
C MET A 265 1.06 -14.77 16.38
N ALA A 266 1.44 -15.97 15.88
CA ALA A 266 1.67 -17.15 16.71
C ALA A 266 2.88 -16.96 17.64
N GLU A 267 3.97 -16.37 17.14
CA GLU A 267 5.17 -16.06 17.93
C GLU A 267 4.89 -14.95 18.94
N LEU A 268 4.19 -13.91 18.53
CA LEU A 268 3.89 -12.75 19.37
C LEU A 268 2.96 -13.09 20.55
N ARG A 269 2.05 -14.03 20.41
CA ARG A 269 1.20 -14.54 21.51
C ARG A 269 2.00 -15.21 22.62
N GLN A 270 3.19 -15.71 22.33
CA GLN A 270 4.08 -16.36 23.30
C GLN A 270 5.12 -15.39 23.86
N ASN A 271 5.20 -14.17 23.35
CA ASN A 271 6.17 -13.17 23.79
C ASN A 271 5.67 -12.48 25.05
N ALA A 272 6.38 -12.67 26.17
CA ALA A 272 6.03 -12.11 27.48
C ALA A 272 5.88 -10.57 27.44
N ALA A 273 6.78 -9.85 26.74
CA ALA A 273 6.71 -8.39 26.63
C ALA A 273 5.45 -7.92 25.90
N VAL A 274 4.96 -8.69 24.89
CA VAL A 274 3.72 -8.39 24.18
C VAL A 274 2.52 -8.63 25.09
N VAL A 275 2.49 -9.78 25.79
CA VAL A 275 1.41 -10.11 26.72
C VAL A 275 1.32 -9.07 27.83
N ASP A 276 2.44 -8.68 28.45
CA ASP A 276 2.46 -7.67 29.50
C ASP A 276 1.99 -6.30 29.01
N ALA A 277 2.36 -5.90 27.78
CA ALA A 277 1.93 -4.63 27.18
C ALA A 277 0.41 -4.53 27.00
N TYR A 278 -0.27 -5.65 26.73
CA TYR A 278 -1.72 -5.70 26.57
C TYR A 278 -2.47 -5.93 27.89
N LEU A 279 -1.87 -6.65 28.87
CA LEU A 279 -2.47 -6.88 30.18
C LEU A 279 -2.27 -5.73 31.17
N GLY A 280 -1.22 -4.94 30.99
CA GLY A 280 -0.90 -3.79 31.87
C GLY A 280 -1.85 -2.60 31.74
N GLU A 281 -2.80 -2.65 30.78
CA GLU A 281 -3.86 -1.64 30.59
C GLU A 281 -5.23 -2.04 31.21
N ALA A 282 -5.32 -3.20 31.89
CA ALA A 282 -6.55 -3.69 32.53
C ALA A 282 -6.77 -3.15 33.96
#